data_8b2bdfc513b555ac2ac61dc7c262379d
#
_entry.id   8b2bdfc513b555ac2ac61dc7c262379d
#
_cell.length_a   1.000
_cell.length_b   1.000
_cell.length_c   1.000
_cell.angle_alpha   90.00
_cell.angle_beta   90.00
_cell.angle_gamma   90.00
#
_symmetry.space_group_name_H-M   'P 1'
#
loop_
_entity.id
_entity.type
_entity.pdbx_description
1 polymer ?
#
loop_
_entity_poly.entity_id
_entity_poly.type
_entity_poly.pdbx_seq_one_letter_code
_entity_poly.pdbx_strand_id
1 'polypeptide(L)'
;MELLHLCIDNDVNLQYSSSASVYGMNQDFREDAPKSPSSHYAWSKFIVDKFVERIMLDLKIYVQGFRYFNVFGSHEDHKGDQASPYYKFEKQAKETGTIKIFEGSENFRRDFIHVDNVCRIHKLMLDKPVSGIYNVGMGTTRSFQSVAEEIANKHNAKIEYIPMPENIRKQYQSYTCADLTKLNGVLNGKNNF
;
A
#
# COMPACT_ATOMS: atom_id res chain seq x y z
N MET A 1 14.94 12.04 7.56
CA MET A 1 15.66 13.19 6.96
C MET A 1 17.16 12.97 6.94
N GLU A 2 17.76 12.52 8.03
CA GLU A 2 19.21 12.24 8.13
C GLU A 2 19.73 11.30 7.03
N LEU A 3 19.01 10.20 6.75
CA LEU A 3 19.39 9.26 5.68
C LEU A 3 19.42 9.92 4.30
N LEU A 4 18.47 10.83 3.99
CA LEU A 4 18.46 11.54 2.72
C LEU A 4 19.68 12.48 2.60
N HIS A 5 20.02 13.20 3.67
CA HIS A 5 21.23 14.04 3.69
C HIS A 5 22.50 13.19 3.50
N LEU A 6 22.58 12.05 4.19
CA LEU A 6 23.71 11.12 4.02
C LEU A 6 23.83 10.63 2.56
N CYS A 7 22.69 10.31 1.91
CA CYS A 7 22.69 9.94 0.50
C CYS A 7 23.16 11.06 -0.42
N ILE A 8 22.72 12.30 -0.15
CA ILE A 8 23.14 13.50 -0.92
C ILE A 8 24.64 13.72 -0.77
N ASP A 9 25.17 13.68 0.46
CA ASP A 9 26.58 13.94 0.77
C ASP A 9 27.52 12.89 0.17
N ASN A 10 27.01 11.70 -0.13
CA ASN A 10 27.80 10.58 -0.69
C ASN A 10 27.43 10.23 -2.14
N ASP A 11 26.65 11.04 -2.84
CA ASP A 11 26.18 10.81 -4.21
C ASP A 11 25.50 9.43 -4.39
N VAL A 12 24.70 8.98 -3.40
CA VAL A 12 23.99 7.70 -3.41
C VAL A 12 22.49 7.90 -3.70
N ASN A 13 21.97 7.21 -4.69
CA ASN A 13 20.53 7.21 -5.00
C ASN A 13 19.70 6.62 -3.86
N LEU A 14 18.50 7.14 -3.65
CA LEU A 14 17.62 6.74 -2.54
C LEU A 14 16.27 6.24 -3.04
N GLN A 15 15.86 5.06 -2.56
CA GLN A 15 14.47 4.61 -2.60
C GLN A 15 13.90 4.64 -1.18
N TYR A 16 12.69 5.20 -0.99
CA TYR A 16 12.06 5.25 0.32
C TYR A 16 10.59 4.84 0.30
N SER A 17 10.13 4.31 1.43
CA SER A 17 8.77 3.83 1.62
C SER A 17 7.84 4.97 2.03
N SER A 18 6.90 5.32 1.16
CA SER A 18 5.72 6.13 1.46
C SER A 18 4.48 5.24 1.58
N SER A 19 3.28 5.80 1.57
CA SER A 19 2.04 5.05 1.78
C SER A 19 0.86 5.68 1.06
N ALA A 20 -0.05 4.87 0.55
CA ALA A 20 -1.34 5.33 0.03
C ALA A 20 -2.24 5.97 1.10
N SER A 21 -1.93 5.81 2.39
CA SER A 21 -2.65 6.50 3.48
C SER A 21 -2.59 8.03 3.37
N VAL A 22 -1.64 8.59 2.62
CA VAL A 22 -1.53 10.03 2.36
C VAL A 22 -2.73 10.59 1.60
N TYR A 23 -3.43 9.75 0.84
CA TYR A 23 -4.65 10.16 0.12
C TYR A 23 -5.85 10.37 1.05
N GLY A 24 -5.86 9.76 2.23
CA GLY A 24 -6.96 9.84 3.20
C GLY A 24 -8.25 9.29 2.62
N MET A 25 -9.33 10.07 2.71
CA MET A 25 -10.66 9.69 2.22
C MET A 25 -10.90 10.06 0.75
N ASN A 26 -9.91 10.61 0.05
CA ASN A 26 -10.02 10.92 -1.37
C ASN A 26 -10.20 9.64 -2.19
N GLN A 27 -10.85 9.79 -3.35
CA GLN A 27 -11.05 8.71 -4.32
C GLN A 27 -10.23 8.91 -5.60
N ASP A 28 -9.49 10.00 -5.70
CA ASP A 28 -8.50 10.22 -6.75
C ASP A 28 -7.11 9.85 -6.21
N PHE A 29 -6.57 8.75 -6.73
CA PHE A 29 -5.30 8.18 -6.29
C PHE A 29 -4.14 8.49 -7.25
N ARG A 30 -4.28 9.47 -8.12
CA ARG A 30 -3.14 9.95 -8.92
C ARG A 30 -2.11 10.63 -8.01
N GLU A 31 -0.84 10.53 -8.38
CA GLU A 31 0.24 11.08 -7.54
C GLU A 31 0.19 12.60 -7.44
N ASP A 32 -0.38 13.29 -8.42
CA ASP A 32 -0.56 14.75 -8.44
C ASP A 32 -1.88 15.21 -7.77
N ALA A 33 -2.84 14.31 -7.53
CA ALA A 33 -4.10 14.64 -6.86
C ALA A 33 -3.88 15.22 -5.45
N PRO A 34 -4.82 16.02 -4.92
CA PRO A 34 -4.77 16.52 -3.55
C PRO A 34 -4.63 15.39 -2.53
N LYS A 35 -3.89 15.62 -1.44
CA LYS A 35 -3.71 14.67 -0.35
C LYS A 35 -4.48 15.15 0.88
N SER A 36 -5.03 14.20 1.64
CA SER A 36 -5.81 14.47 2.85
C SER A 36 -5.47 13.45 3.96
N PRO A 37 -4.22 13.43 4.45
CA PRO A 37 -3.81 12.48 5.47
C PRO A 37 -4.65 12.63 6.74
N SER A 38 -5.23 11.54 7.23
CA SER A 38 -6.19 11.54 8.35
C SER A 38 -5.63 10.94 9.65
N SER A 39 -4.41 10.41 9.64
CA SER A 39 -3.75 9.83 10.81
C SER A 39 -2.32 10.36 10.98
N HIS A 40 -1.76 10.25 12.19
CA HIS A 40 -0.36 10.64 12.47
C HIS A 40 0.61 9.90 11.54
N TYR A 41 0.35 8.62 11.28
CA TYR A 41 1.14 7.83 10.32
C TYR A 41 1.05 8.41 8.90
N ALA A 42 -0.15 8.70 8.42
CA ALA A 42 -0.33 9.29 7.09
C ALA A 42 0.36 10.65 6.97
N TRP A 43 0.24 11.50 7.99
CA TRP A 43 0.94 12.77 8.07
C TRP A 43 2.45 12.62 8.04
N SER A 44 3.02 11.66 8.78
CA SER A 44 4.47 11.42 8.78
C SER A 44 4.99 11.08 7.39
N LYS A 45 4.26 10.26 6.62
CA LYS A 45 4.61 9.92 5.24
C LYS A 45 4.42 11.10 4.29
N PHE A 46 3.33 11.84 4.44
CA PHE A 46 3.03 13.02 3.63
C PHE A 46 4.08 14.12 3.76
N ILE A 47 4.56 14.40 4.97
CA ILE A 47 5.61 15.42 5.19
C ILE A 47 6.90 15.03 4.48
N VAL A 48 7.30 13.75 4.53
CA VAL A 48 8.48 13.26 3.79
C VAL A 48 8.28 13.41 2.28
N ASP A 49 7.11 12.99 1.76
CA ASP A 49 6.78 13.16 0.34
C ASP A 49 6.90 14.63 -0.08
N LYS A 50 6.29 15.55 0.67
CA LYS A 50 6.32 16.98 0.38
C LYS A 50 7.73 17.58 0.42
N PHE A 51 8.54 17.14 1.36
CA PHE A 51 9.92 17.58 1.44
C PHE A 51 10.71 17.10 0.21
N VAL A 52 10.60 15.82 -0.14
CA VAL A 52 11.27 15.24 -1.31
C VAL A 52 10.78 15.90 -2.61
N GLU A 53 9.47 16.09 -2.80
CA GLU A 53 8.90 16.78 -3.96
C GLU A 53 9.52 18.16 -4.18
N ARG A 54 9.83 18.87 -3.10
CA ARG A 54 10.38 20.23 -3.16
C ARG A 54 11.83 20.27 -3.62
N ILE A 55 12.63 19.26 -3.27
CA ILE A 55 14.09 19.33 -3.47
C ILE A 55 14.62 18.38 -4.54
N MET A 56 13.89 17.31 -4.88
CA MET A 56 14.40 16.20 -5.70
C MET A 56 14.88 16.61 -7.10
N LEU A 57 14.34 17.70 -7.66
CA LEU A 57 14.74 18.18 -8.99
C LEU A 57 16.08 18.92 -8.99
N ASP A 58 16.51 19.45 -7.83
CA ASP A 58 17.76 20.17 -7.65
C ASP A 58 18.89 19.24 -7.20
N LEU A 59 18.60 17.96 -6.95
CA LEU A 59 19.58 16.99 -6.50
C LEU A 59 20.32 16.34 -7.65
N LYS A 60 21.61 16.01 -7.43
CA LYS A 60 22.41 15.19 -8.36
C LYS A 60 22.04 13.71 -8.31
N ILE A 61 21.50 13.24 -7.19
CA ILE A 61 21.07 11.87 -6.99
C ILE A 61 19.60 11.69 -7.39
N TYR A 62 19.21 10.46 -7.70
CA TYR A 62 17.80 10.11 -7.91
C TYR A 62 17.15 9.70 -6.61
N VAL A 63 15.98 10.30 -6.32
CA VAL A 63 15.18 9.99 -5.13
C VAL A 63 13.82 9.47 -5.57
N GLN A 64 13.51 8.23 -5.20
CA GLN A 64 12.28 7.54 -5.57
C GLN A 64 11.45 7.19 -4.34
N GLY A 65 10.27 7.78 -4.22
CA GLY A 65 9.30 7.48 -3.17
C GLY A 65 8.24 6.49 -3.67
N PHE A 66 7.87 5.51 -2.83
CA PHE A 66 6.86 4.53 -3.20
C PHE A 66 5.69 4.56 -2.23
N ARG A 67 4.51 4.99 -2.71
CA ARG A 67 3.24 4.96 -1.97
C ARG A 67 2.63 3.58 -2.09
N TYR A 68 2.93 2.73 -1.11
CA TYR A 68 2.37 1.38 -1.10
C TYR A 68 0.88 1.39 -0.81
N PHE A 69 0.14 0.63 -1.60
CA PHE A 69 -1.22 0.23 -1.31
C PHE A 69 -1.21 -0.95 -0.34
N ASN A 70 -2.20 -1.83 -0.35
CA ASN A 70 -2.31 -2.86 0.69
C ASN A 70 -1.36 -4.03 0.41
N VAL A 71 -0.13 -3.93 0.91
CA VAL A 71 0.88 -5.00 0.76
C VAL A 71 0.54 -6.17 1.66
N PHE A 72 0.62 -7.38 1.09
CA PHE A 72 0.48 -8.64 1.82
C PHE A 72 1.55 -9.64 1.39
N GLY A 73 1.76 -10.70 2.19
CA GLY A 73 2.70 -11.76 1.84
C GLY A 73 3.24 -12.52 3.04
N SER A 74 4.41 -13.14 2.88
CA SER A 74 5.07 -13.87 3.95
C SER A 74 5.66 -12.94 5.03
N HIS A 75 5.97 -13.51 6.21
CA HIS A 75 6.67 -12.81 7.31
C HIS A 75 5.90 -11.65 7.94
N GLU A 76 4.57 -11.77 8.08
CA GLU A 76 3.74 -10.77 8.74
C GLU A 76 3.44 -11.06 10.23
N ASP A 77 3.90 -12.17 10.76
CA ASP A 77 3.66 -12.64 12.13
C ASP A 77 4.06 -11.63 13.22
N HIS A 78 5.10 -10.85 12.98
CA HIS A 78 5.59 -9.82 13.90
C HIS A 78 4.73 -8.53 13.91
N LYS A 79 3.81 -8.35 12.93
CA LYS A 79 3.06 -7.10 12.75
C LYS A 79 1.83 -6.98 13.67
N GLY A 80 1.39 -8.05 14.33
CA GLY A 80 0.20 -8.04 15.19
C GLY A 80 -1.03 -7.45 14.48
N ASP A 81 -1.63 -6.42 15.06
CA ASP A 81 -2.82 -5.76 14.51
C ASP A 81 -2.57 -4.98 13.20
N GLN A 82 -1.32 -4.74 12.85
CA GLN A 82 -0.95 -4.08 11.59
C GLN A 82 -0.77 -5.06 10.43
N ALA A 83 -0.89 -6.37 10.67
CA ALA A 83 -0.82 -7.37 9.62
C ALA A 83 -1.97 -7.24 8.61
N SER A 84 -1.71 -7.68 7.37
CA SER A 84 -2.68 -7.61 6.29
C SER A 84 -3.94 -8.44 6.57
N PRO A 85 -5.08 -8.14 5.92
CA PRO A 85 -6.26 -8.99 5.96
C PRO A 85 -5.98 -10.43 5.51
N TYR A 86 -5.14 -10.63 4.51
CA TYR A 86 -4.71 -11.96 4.08
C TYR A 86 -4.11 -12.78 5.22
N TYR A 87 -3.12 -12.20 5.91
CA TYR A 87 -2.49 -12.86 7.05
C TYR A 87 -3.47 -13.13 8.19
N LYS A 88 -4.30 -12.13 8.54
CA LYS A 88 -5.27 -12.26 9.63
C LYS A 88 -6.33 -13.33 9.35
N PHE A 89 -6.86 -13.37 8.13
CA PHE A 89 -7.85 -14.36 7.74
C PHE A 89 -7.24 -15.77 7.66
N GLU A 90 -6.01 -15.89 7.15
CA GLU A 90 -5.32 -17.17 7.11
C GLU A 90 -5.02 -17.70 8.52
N LYS A 91 -4.61 -16.82 9.44
CA LYS A 91 -4.42 -17.16 10.85
C LYS A 91 -5.73 -17.62 11.50
N GLN A 92 -6.81 -16.87 11.35
CA GLN A 92 -8.13 -17.26 11.88
C GLN A 92 -8.60 -18.61 11.31
N ALA A 93 -8.47 -18.82 10.01
CA ALA A 93 -8.85 -20.07 9.36
C ALA A 93 -8.08 -21.27 9.95
N LYS A 94 -6.77 -21.13 10.17
CA LYS A 94 -5.92 -22.20 10.73
C LYS A 94 -6.16 -22.45 12.22
N GLU A 95 -6.35 -21.40 13.02
CA GLU A 95 -6.46 -21.52 14.47
C GLU A 95 -7.85 -21.88 14.95
N THR A 96 -8.90 -21.37 14.28
CA THR A 96 -10.28 -21.50 14.76
C THR A 96 -11.24 -22.17 13.76
N GLY A 97 -10.81 -22.38 12.51
CA GLY A 97 -11.68 -22.84 11.43
C GLY A 97 -12.76 -21.83 11.02
N THR A 98 -12.68 -20.57 11.51
CA THR A 98 -13.69 -19.53 11.23
C THR A 98 -13.02 -18.19 10.97
N ILE A 99 -13.38 -17.55 9.86
CA ILE A 99 -12.93 -16.22 9.49
C ILE A 99 -14.04 -15.21 9.82
N LYS A 100 -13.74 -14.20 10.64
CA LYS A 100 -14.68 -13.13 10.98
C LYS A 100 -14.46 -11.94 10.08
N ILE A 101 -15.53 -11.51 9.38
CA ILE A 101 -15.52 -10.33 8.52
C ILE A 101 -16.68 -9.40 8.90
N PHE A 102 -16.54 -8.12 8.61
CA PHE A 102 -17.63 -7.18 8.87
C PHE A 102 -18.77 -7.35 7.86
N GLU A 103 -20.01 -7.18 8.34
CA GLU A 103 -21.17 -7.02 7.45
C GLU A 103 -20.93 -5.90 6.45
N GLY A 104 -21.30 -6.09 5.19
CA GLY A 104 -21.04 -5.14 4.10
C GLY A 104 -19.61 -5.20 3.53
N SER A 105 -18.80 -6.18 3.91
CA SER A 105 -17.40 -6.33 3.46
C SER A 105 -17.24 -6.57 1.96
N GLU A 106 -18.31 -6.93 1.25
CA GLU A 106 -18.37 -6.98 -0.22
C GLU A 106 -18.16 -5.60 -0.86
N ASN A 107 -18.53 -4.52 -0.13
CA ASN A 107 -18.42 -3.13 -0.57
C ASN A 107 -17.07 -2.49 -0.18
N PHE A 108 -16.30 -3.10 0.70
CA PHE A 108 -15.00 -2.61 1.13
C PHE A 108 -13.90 -3.19 0.24
N ARG A 109 -13.37 -2.38 -0.65
CA ARG A 109 -12.44 -2.81 -1.69
C ARG A 109 -11.07 -2.17 -1.52
N ARG A 110 -10.03 -2.98 -1.71
CA ARG A 110 -8.63 -2.54 -1.62
C ARG A 110 -7.83 -3.05 -2.81
N ASP A 111 -6.87 -2.26 -3.22
CA ASP A 111 -5.79 -2.70 -4.08
C ASP A 111 -4.77 -3.47 -3.23
N PHE A 112 -4.79 -4.80 -3.35
CA PHE A 112 -3.86 -5.68 -2.67
C PHE A 112 -2.71 -6.04 -3.58
N ILE A 113 -1.47 -5.84 -3.12
CA ILE A 113 -0.26 -6.20 -3.85
C ILE A 113 0.61 -7.16 -3.03
N HIS A 114 1.05 -8.26 -3.64
CA HIS A 114 1.97 -9.19 -2.98
C HIS A 114 3.35 -8.56 -2.80
N VAL A 115 4.02 -8.85 -1.70
CA VAL A 115 5.33 -8.28 -1.36
C VAL A 115 6.39 -8.57 -2.43
N ASP A 116 6.34 -9.72 -3.10
CA ASP A 116 7.26 -10.04 -4.20
C ASP A 116 7.11 -9.10 -5.38
N ASN A 117 5.88 -8.66 -5.69
CA ASN A 117 5.65 -7.65 -6.73
C ASN A 117 6.20 -6.29 -6.31
N VAL A 118 6.08 -5.93 -5.03
CA VAL A 118 6.73 -4.73 -4.49
C VAL A 118 8.24 -4.80 -4.68
N CYS A 119 8.88 -5.90 -4.29
CA CYS A 119 10.32 -6.10 -4.47
C CYS A 119 10.73 -6.06 -5.95
N ARG A 120 9.90 -6.63 -6.83
CA ARG A 120 10.14 -6.56 -8.28
C ARG A 120 10.08 -5.13 -8.82
N ILE A 121 9.11 -4.32 -8.38
CA ILE A 121 9.01 -2.91 -8.76
C ILE A 121 10.26 -2.15 -8.31
N HIS A 122 10.68 -2.33 -7.05
CA HIS A 122 11.90 -1.73 -6.54
C HIS A 122 13.11 -2.06 -7.41
N LYS A 123 13.30 -3.34 -7.72
CA LYS A 123 14.40 -3.80 -8.57
C LYS A 123 14.36 -3.18 -9.96
N LEU A 124 13.18 -3.13 -10.60
CA LEU A 124 13.02 -2.51 -11.92
C LEU A 124 13.28 -0.99 -11.90
N MET A 125 12.99 -0.33 -10.79
CA MET A 125 13.20 1.10 -10.63
C MET A 125 14.64 1.47 -10.29
N LEU A 126 15.46 0.56 -9.76
CA LEU A 126 16.89 0.82 -9.50
C LEU A 126 17.64 1.26 -10.76
N ASP A 127 17.30 0.68 -11.91
CA ASP A 127 17.95 0.97 -13.19
C ASP A 127 17.34 2.21 -13.90
N LYS A 128 16.43 2.94 -13.24
CA LYS A 128 15.76 4.11 -13.81
C LYS A 128 16.33 5.39 -13.24
N PRO A 129 17.04 6.19 -14.07
CA PRO A 129 17.65 7.45 -13.63
C PRO A 129 16.59 8.57 -13.53
N VAL A 130 15.58 8.37 -12.71
CA VAL A 130 14.47 9.32 -12.54
C VAL A 130 14.12 9.52 -11.07
N SER A 131 13.93 10.75 -10.66
CA SER A 131 13.33 11.08 -9.37
C SER A 131 11.82 11.16 -9.48
N GLY A 132 11.12 10.80 -8.41
CA GLY A 132 9.67 10.93 -8.35
C GLY A 132 9.04 10.15 -7.21
N ILE A 133 7.76 10.40 -6.99
CA ILE A 133 6.94 9.60 -6.07
C ILE A 133 5.94 8.82 -6.93
N TYR A 134 5.81 7.53 -6.64
CA TYR A 134 5.07 6.57 -7.45
C TYR A 134 4.12 5.74 -6.59
N ASN A 135 2.92 5.50 -7.09
CA ASN A 135 2.03 4.52 -6.50
C ASN A 135 2.53 3.10 -6.78
N VAL A 136 2.40 2.24 -5.77
CA VAL A 136 2.75 0.82 -5.86
C VAL A 136 1.56 -0.03 -5.40
N GLY A 137 0.87 -0.61 -6.35
CA GLY A 137 -0.32 -1.44 -6.25
C GLY A 137 -0.46 -2.33 -7.48
N MET A 138 -1.59 -3.01 -7.59
CA MET A 138 -1.94 -3.83 -8.77
C MET A 138 -2.78 -3.05 -9.81
N GLY A 139 -3.32 -1.87 -9.45
CA GLY A 139 -4.28 -1.13 -10.27
C GLY A 139 -5.66 -1.79 -10.37
N THR A 140 -5.90 -2.81 -9.56
CA THR A 140 -7.17 -3.52 -9.47
C THR A 140 -7.54 -3.76 -8.01
N THR A 141 -8.83 -3.93 -7.72
CA THR A 141 -9.28 -4.06 -6.34
C THR A 141 -9.97 -5.38 -6.07
N ARG A 142 -9.83 -5.86 -4.84
CA ARG A 142 -10.58 -6.98 -4.30
C ARG A 142 -11.36 -6.54 -3.06
N SER A 143 -12.55 -7.13 -2.84
CA SER A 143 -13.28 -6.90 -1.60
C SER A 143 -12.68 -7.75 -0.46
N PHE A 144 -12.87 -7.29 0.78
CA PHE A 144 -12.48 -8.11 1.95
C PHE A 144 -13.22 -9.45 1.96
N GLN A 145 -14.50 -9.47 1.53
CA GLN A 145 -15.26 -10.70 1.40
C GLN A 145 -14.59 -11.66 0.40
N SER A 146 -14.21 -11.19 -0.81
CA SER A 146 -13.58 -12.07 -1.81
C SER A 146 -12.25 -12.66 -1.34
N VAL A 147 -11.50 -11.92 -0.52
CA VAL A 147 -10.27 -12.42 0.11
C VAL A 147 -10.57 -13.46 1.18
N ALA A 148 -11.59 -13.21 2.01
CA ALA A 148 -12.02 -14.18 3.03
C ALA A 148 -12.54 -15.49 2.40
N GLU A 149 -13.33 -15.40 1.32
CA GLU A 149 -13.84 -16.55 0.58
C GLU A 149 -12.71 -17.40 -0.02
N GLU A 150 -11.72 -16.78 -0.62
CA GLU A 150 -10.54 -17.48 -1.14
C GLU A 150 -9.82 -18.27 -0.04
N ILE A 151 -9.58 -17.62 1.10
CA ILE A 151 -8.87 -18.25 2.22
C ILE A 151 -9.75 -19.31 2.90
N ALA A 152 -11.04 -19.06 3.05
CA ALA A 152 -12.00 -20.03 3.59
C ALA A 152 -12.02 -21.31 2.76
N ASN A 153 -12.10 -21.19 1.43
CA ASN A 153 -12.04 -22.33 0.51
C ASN A 153 -10.72 -23.12 0.63
N LYS A 154 -9.58 -22.39 0.72
CA LYS A 154 -8.26 -23.01 0.87
C LYS A 154 -8.10 -23.83 2.14
N HIS A 155 -8.70 -23.39 3.25
CA HIS A 155 -8.56 -24.00 4.57
C HIS A 155 -9.81 -24.76 5.04
N ASN A 156 -10.85 -24.89 4.21
CA ASN A 156 -12.14 -25.43 4.59
C ASN A 156 -12.73 -24.76 5.86
N ALA A 157 -12.55 -23.44 5.96
CA ALA A 157 -13.02 -22.64 7.08
C ALA A 157 -14.42 -22.04 6.81
N LYS A 158 -15.11 -21.66 7.87
CA LYS A 158 -16.41 -20.97 7.79
C LYS A 158 -16.18 -19.45 7.80
N ILE A 159 -17.12 -18.72 7.20
CA ILE A 159 -17.17 -17.25 7.30
C ILE A 159 -18.28 -16.87 8.27
N GLU A 160 -17.94 -16.02 9.23
CA GLU A 160 -18.86 -15.41 10.20
C GLU A 160 -18.91 -13.90 9.94
N TYR A 161 -20.12 -13.38 9.73
CA TYR A 161 -20.35 -11.94 9.57
C TYR A 161 -20.59 -11.31 10.94
N ILE A 162 -19.85 -10.25 11.25
CA ILE A 162 -19.98 -9.51 12.50
C ILE A 162 -20.30 -8.04 12.23
N PRO A 163 -21.06 -7.35 13.11
CA PRO A 163 -21.32 -5.93 12.93
C PRO A 163 -20.05 -5.11 13.03
N MET A 164 -19.93 -4.10 12.15
CA MET A 164 -18.80 -3.16 12.22
C MET A 164 -19.01 -2.17 13.37
N PRO A 165 -18.03 -2.03 14.29
CA PRO A 165 -18.10 -1.03 15.36
C PRO A 165 -18.25 0.40 14.81
N GLU A 166 -19.10 1.22 15.44
CA GLU A 166 -19.40 2.57 14.95
C GLU A 166 -18.18 3.51 14.89
N ASN A 167 -17.26 3.37 15.83
CA ASN A 167 -16.02 4.15 15.83
C ASN A 167 -15.12 3.86 14.62
N ILE A 168 -15.18 2.63 14.11
CA ILE A 168 -14.47 2.23 12.87
C ILE A 168 -15.24 2.74 11.65
N ARG A 169 -16.56 2.54 11.62
CA ARG A 169 -17.43 2.86 10.48
C ARG A 169 -17.30 4.31 10.00
N LYS A 170 -17.19 5.27 10.92
CA LYS A 170 -17.10 6.71 10.60
C LYS A 170 -15.85 7.12 9.85
N GLN A 171 -14.77 6.36 9.97
CA GLN A 171 -13.46 6.67 9.38
C GLN A 171 -12.98 5.59 8.40
N TYR A 172 -13.88 4.63 8.06
CA TYR A 172 -13.50 3.50 7.25
C TYR A 172 -13.46 3.89 5.78
N GLN A 173 -12.26 3.88 5.21
CA GLN A 173 -12.08 4.05 3.78
C GLN A 173 -12.70 2.85 3.05
N SER A 174 -13.71 3.07 2.22
CA SER A 174 -14.41 1.98 1.53
C SER A 174 -13.67 1.49 0.28
N TYR A 175 -12.86 2.35 -0.34
CA TYR A 175 -12.23 2.05 -1.61
C TYR A 175 -10.83 2.64 -1.72
N THR A 176 -9.84 1.84 -2.14
CA THR A 176 -8.53 2.32 -2.58
C THR A 176 -8.04 1.52 -3.77
N CYS A 177 -7.57 2.21 -4.81
CA CYS A 177 -7.01 1.60 -6.02
C CYS A 177 -5.87 2.47 -6.55
N ALA A 178 -4.70 1.89 -6.78
CA ALA A 178 -3.55 2.62 -7.32
C ALA A 178 -3.83 3.07 -8.76
N ASP A 179 -3.63 4.35 -9.04
CA ASP A 179 -3.37 4.78 -10.40
C ASP A 179 -1.90 4.50 -10.71
N LEU A 180 -1.65 3.65 -11.68
CA LEU A 180 -0.31 3.21 -12.06
C LEU A 180 0.24 3.90 -13.31
N THR A 181 -0.46 4.90 -13.84
CA THR A 181 -0.12 5.59 -15.09
C THR A 181 1.32 6.11 -15.06
N LYS A 182 1.70 6.77 -13.96
CA LYS A 182 3.04 7.33 -13.79
C LYS A 182 4.12 6.25 -13.70
N LEU A 183 3.91 5.23 -12.90
CA LEU A 183 4.85 4.11 -12.75
C LEU A 183 5.02 3.34 -14.07
N ASN A 184 3.90 3.04 -14.76
CA ASN A 184 3.89 2.36 -16.06
C ASN A 184 4.62 3.16 -17.14
N GLY A 185 4.49 4.50 -17.12
CA GLY A 185 5.23 5.37 -18.02
C GLY A 185 6.75 5.23 -17.88
N VAL A 186 7.26 5.14 -16.65
CA VAL A 186 8.70 4.95 -16.38
C VAL A 186 9.15 3.52 -16.74
N LEU A 187 8.34 2.52 -16.47
CA LEU A 187 8.67 1.12 -16.69
C LEU A 187 8.36 0.63 -18.12
N ASN A 188 7.85 1.51 -19.01
CA ASN A 188 7.48 1.20 -20.39
C ASN A 188 6.51 0.01 -20.50
N GLY A 189 5.51 -0.04 -19.65
CA GLY A 189 4.50 -1.10 -19.61
C GLY A 189 5.00 -2.47 -19.11
N LYS A 190 6.21 -2.57 -18.55
CA LYS A 190 6.78 -3.82 -18.03
C LYS A 190 6.21 -4.27 -16.68
N ASN A 191 5.10 -3.67 -16.24
CA ASN A 191 4.41 -4.00 -14.98
C ASN A 191 3.32 -5.06 -15.16
N ASN A 192 3.48 -6.01 -16.06
CA ASN A 192 2.58 -7.17 -16.12
C ASN A 192 2.93 -8.11 -14.95
N PHE A 193 2.14 -7.99 -13.88
CA PHE A 193 2.18 -8.89 -12.72
C PHE A 193 1.20 -10.04 -12.90
#